data_17efea69b3b302958ff99eb2f6fe014f
#
_entry.id   17efea69b3b302958ff99eb2f6fe014f
#
_cell.length_a   1.000
_cell.length_b   1.000
_cell.length_c   1.000
_cell.angle_alpha   90.00
_cell.angle_beta   90.00
_cell.angle_gamma   90.00
#
_symmetry.space_group_name_H-M   'P 1'
#
loop_
_entity.id
_entity.type
_entity.pdbx_description
1 polymer ?
#
loop_
_entity_poly.entity_id
_entity_poly.type
_entity_poly.pdbx_seq_one_letter_code
_entity_poly.pdbx_strand_id
1 'polypeptide(L)'
;MQHSLVFKVLDVLSDGKFHSGESIAKTFDISRVSIWNAIKKAEEFGVEIYSVRGRGYKLIQPITLLKKSSIQQVMGEIHHWFNVEIFDVMESTNSYLMEKASSDHPHASVAATHIQTKGRGRRGRSWQSALGESLTFSLLWRFNGGAATLSGLSLAVGVALIRSFHRFGVIGAQLKWPNDVLIQDQNQYKKLAGILIELQGDMEGQSSAVIGIGINLKLSKKSLSHIDQPATDLTSVSVEEINPNELLGQILKDLADVLGQFNTSKFSSLKEEWMTYHVYQHQTVTLSLGDGRSVTGLAQGVTQDGALMIE
;
A
#
# COMPACT_ATOMS: atom_id res chain seq x y z
N MET A 1 -11.34 -12.54 -10.71
CA MET A 1 -10.25 -12.81 -11.68
C MET A 1 -9.58 -14.13 -11.32
N GLN A 2 -9.21 -14.94 -12.30
CA GLN A 2 -8.58 -16.24 -12.02
C GLN A 2 -7.07 -16.03 -11.87
N HIS A 3 -6.49 -16.44 -10.72
CA HIS A 3 -5.04 -16.37 -10.52
C HIS A 3 -4.28 -17.16 -11.60
N SER A 4 -3.13 -16.64 -12.03
CA SER A 4 -2.21 -17.36 -12.92
C SER A 4 -1.70 -18.63 -12.23
N LEU A 5 -1.24 -19.60 -13.03
CA LEU A 5 -0.73 -20.86 -12.49
C LEU A 5 0.40 -20.64 -11.46
N VAL A 6 1.23 -19.63 -11.66
CA VAL A 6 2.32 -19.27 -10.75
C VAL A 6 1.77 -18.99 -9.35
N PHE A 7 0.76 -18.12 -9.24
CA PHE A 7 0.19 -17.73 -7.95
C PHE A 7 -0.62 -18.86 -7.31
N LYS A 8 -1.27 -19.72 -8.10
CA LYS A 8 -1.90 -20.95 -7.58
C LYS A 8 -0.87 -21.91 -6.97
N VAL A 9 0.28 -22.07 -7.61
CA VAL A 9 1.38 -22.90 -7.07
C VAL A 9 1.95 -22.27 -5.81
N LEU A 10 2.17 -20.95 -5.79
CA LEU A 10 2.64 -20.23 -4.60
C LEU A 10 1.64 -20.34 -3.43
N ASP A 11 0.34 -20.30 -3.70
CA ASP A 11 -0.69 -20.50 -2.65
C ASP A 11 -0.60 -21.89 -2.01
N VAL A 12 -0.35 -22.95 -2.81
CA VAL A 12 -0.09 -24.30 -2.27
C VAL A 12 1.16 -24.33 -1.41
N LEU A 13 2.24 -23.67 -1.84
CA LEU A 13 3.52 -23.66 -1.11
C LEU A 13 3.52 -22.73 0.11
N SER A 14 2.51 -21.89 0.26
CA SER A 14 2.41 -20.90 1.36
C SER A 14 2.25 -21.56 2.75
N ASP A 15 1.87 -22.83 2.82
CA ASP A 15 1.78 -23.60 4.06
C ASP A 15 3.15 -23.96 4.66
N GLY A 16 4.25 -23.61 3.98
CA GLY A 16 5.61 -23.85 4.42
C GLY A 16 6.04 -25.31 4.45
N LYS A 17 5.32 -26.22 3.79
CA LYS A 17 5.65 -27.65 3.67
C LYS A 17 6.22 -27.99 2.31
N PHE A 18 6.84 -29.17 2.20
CA PHE A 18 7.27 -29.71 0.93
C PHE A 18 6.08 -30.33 0.17
N HIS A 19 5.90 -29.92 -1.07
CA HIS A 19 4.91 -30.47 -2.00
C HIS A 19 5.63 -31.06 -3.22
N SER A 20 5.31 -32.31 -3.58
CA SER A 20 5.88 -32.89 -4.79
C SER A 20 5.27 -32.23 -6.03
N GLY A 21 6.07 -32.07 -7.10
CA GLY A 21 5.56 -31.53 -8.36
C GLY A 21 4.43 -32.38 -8.97
N GLU A 22 4.39 -33.67 -8.65
CA GLU A 22 3.32 -34.57 -9.04
C GLU A 22 2.01 -34.30 -8.27
N SER A 23 2.11 -34.11 -6.94
CA SER A 23 0.95 -33.76 -6.12
C SER A 23 0.34 -32.43 -6.56
N ILE A 24 1.16 -31.40 -6.79
CA ILE A 24 0.68 -30.09 -7.25
C ILE A 24 0.04 -30.22 -8.65
N ALA A 25 0.67 -30.96 -9.58
CA ALA A 25 0.17 -31.21 -10.92
C ALA A 25 -1.21 -31.87 -10.90
N LYS A 26 -1.39 -32.88 -10.02
CA LYS A 26 -2.67 -33.58 -9.82
C LYS A 26 -3.74 -32.63 -9.26
N THR A 27 -3.40 -31.75 -8.31
CA THR A 27 -4.36 -30.79 -7.73
C THR A 27 -4.96 -29.86 -8.79
N PHE A 28 -4.18 -29.48 -9.78
CA PHE A 28 -4.63 -28.53 -10.82
C PHE A 28 -4.96 -29.19 -12.16
N ASP A 29 -4.89 -30.53 -12.27
CA ASP A 29 -5.10 -31.31 -13.48
C ASP A 29 -4.22 -30.83 -14.66
N ILE A 30 -2.91 -30.72 -14.41
CA ILE A 30 -1.93 -30.23 -15.37
C ILE A 30 -0.65 -31.09 -15.36
N SER A 31 0.26 -30.83 -16.31
CA SER A 31 1.51 -31.56 -16.40
C SER A 31 2.53 -31.12 -15.33
N ARG A 32 3.43 -32.04 -14.92
CA ARG A 32 4.58 -31.70 -14.07
C ARG A 32 5.49 -30.64 -14.69
N VAL A 33 5.58 -30.60 -16.03
CA VAL A 33 6.36 -29.60 -16.76
C VAL A 33 5.75 -28.21 -16.55
N SER A 34 4.42 -28.10 -16.55
CA SER A 34 3.71 -26.84 -16.27
C SER A 34 4.01 -26.34 -14.85
N ILE A 35 4.08 -27.25 -13.85
CA ILE A 35 4.47 -26.89 -12.49
C ILE A 35 5.92 -26.40 -12.44
N TRP A 36 6.84 -27.10 -13.09
CA TRP A 36 8.24 -26.68 -13.15
C TRP A 36 8.38 -25.28 -13.78
N ASN A 37 7.69 -24.99 -14.88
CA ASN A 37 7.67 -23.66 -15.49
C ASN A 37 7.10 -22.60 -14.55
N ALA A 38 6.03 -22.92 -13.81
CA ALA A 38 5.44 -22.00 -12.84
C ALA A 38 6.43 -21.69 -11.68
N ILE A 39 7.17 -22.69 -11.19
CA ILE A 39 8.23 -22.52 -10.19
C ILE A 39 9.34 -21.61 -10.73
N LYS A 40 9.82 -21.87 -11.96
CA LYS A 40 10.84 -21.01 -12.59
C LYS A 40 10.36 -19.56 -12.73
N LYS A 41 9.10 -19.37 -13.10
CA LYS A 41 8.51 -18.04 -13.19
C LYS A 41 8.39 -17.35 -11.83
N ALA A 42 8.10 -18.10 -10.76
CA ALA A 42 8.08 -17.56 -9.39
C ALA A 42 9.50 -17.11 -8.96
N GLU A 43 10.56 -17.86 -9.33
CA GLU A 43 11.94 -17.46 -9.07
C GLU A 43 12.30 -16.14 -9.79
N GLU A 44 11.78 -15.88 -11.00
CA GLU A 44 11.95 -14.59 -11.72
C GLU A 44 11.30 -13.42 -10.95
N PHE A 45 10.23 -13.66 -10.17
CA PHE A 45 9.61 -12.68 -9.28
C PHE A 45 10.39 -12.49 -7.97
N GLY A 46 11.55 -13.13 -7.82
CA GLY A 46 12.40 -13.02 -6.65
C GLY A 46 12.03 -13.97 -5.50
N VAL A 47 11.13 -14.94 -5.75
CA VAL A 47 10.74 -15.93 -4.74
C VAL A 47 11.81 -17.01 -4.64
N GLU A 48 12.31 -17.24 -3.44
CA GLU A 48 13.28 -18.31 -3.18
C GLU A 48 12.56 -19.60 -2.82
N ILE A 49 12.81 -20.67 -3.64
CA ILE A 49 12.14 -21.96 -3.52
C ILE A 49 13.15 -23.08 -3.37
N TYR A 50 13.04 -23.84 -2.28
CA TYR A 50 13.78 -25.11 -2.16
C TYR A 50 13.22 -26.12 -3.14
N SER A 51 14.12 -26.73 -3.95
CA SER A 51 13.84 -27.88 -4.81
C SER A 51 14.69 -29.06 -4.37
N VAL A 52 14.04 -30.06 -3.76
CA VAL A 52 14.73 -31.23 -3.20
C VAL A 52 14.24 -32.50 -3.86
N ARG A 53 15.18 -33.26 -4.46
CA ARG A 53 14.86 -34.55 -5.11
C ARG A 53 14.17 -35.50 -4.12
N GLY A 54 13.02 -36.06 -4.52
CA GLY A 54 12.20 -36.97 -3.72
C GLY A 54 11.29 -36.27 -2.69
N ARG A 55 11.48 -34.99 -2.42
CA ARG A 55 10.62 -34.21 -1.50
C ARG A 55 9.74 -33.18 -2.22
N GLY A 56 10.24 -32.58 -3.32
CA GLY A 56 9.55 -31.57 -4.10
C GLY A 56 9.97 -30.14 -3.77
N TYR A 57 9.02 -29.21 -3.76
CA TYR A 57 9.23 -27.77 -3.63
C TYR A 57 8.70 -27.24 -2.31
N LYS A 58 9.38 -26.23 -1.77
CA LYS A 58 8.99 -25.51 -0.55
C LYS A 58 9.46 -24.07 -0.63
N LEU A 59 8.65 -23.09 -0.20
CA LEU A 59 9.12 -21.71 -0.01
C LEU A 59 10.17 -21.63 1.10
N ILE A 60 11.27 -20.89 0.87
CA ILE A 60 12.27 -20.60 1.91
C ILE A 60 11.65 -19.72 2.99
N GLN A 61 10.91 -18.70 2.58
CA GLN A 61 10.13 -17.84 3.47
C GLN A 61 8.65 -17.94 3.12
N PRO A 62 7.77 -18.10 4.10
CA PRO A 62 6.33 -18.06 3.85
C PRO A 62 5.92 -16.73 3.20
N ILE A 63 4.99 -16.80 2.27
CA ILE A 63 4.39 -15.64 1.62
C ILE A 63 2.89 -15.74 1.81
N THR A 64 2.28 -14.70 2.36
CA THR A 64 0.83 -14.62 2.46
C THR A 64 0.27 -13.88 1.25
N LEU A 65 -0.46 -14.59 0.39
CA LEU A 65 -1.15 -13.99 -0.75
C LEU A 65 -2.42 -13.27 -0.31
N LEU A 66 -2.76 -12.19 -1.02
CA LEU A 66 -4.02 -11.48 -0.81
C LEU A 66 -5.18 -12.36 -1.27
N LYS A 67 -6.22 -12.44 -0.44
CA LYS A 67 -7.46 -13.19 -0.71
C LYS A 67 -8.66 -12.29 -0.43
N LYS A 68 -9.49 -12.06 -1.45
CA LYS A 68 -10.68 -11.19 -1.35
C LYS A 68 -11.59 -11.60 -0.17
N SER A 69 -11.82 -12.89 0.01
CA SER A 69 -12.64 -13.41 1.11
C SER A 69 -12.08 -13.06 2.49
N SER A 70 -10.77 -13.18 2.69
CA SER A 70 -10.12 -12.85 3.96
C SER A 70 -10.18 -11.35 4.25
N ILE A 71 -9.94 -10.51 3.24
CA ILE A 71 -10.07 -9.05 3.34
C ILE A 71 -11.51 -8.67 3.70
N GLN A 72 -12.51 -9.23 3.00
CA GLN A 72 -13.93 -8.96 3.24
C GLN A 72 -14.37 -9.41 4.63
N GLN A 73 -13.84 -10.52 5.14
CA GLN A 73 -14.11 -11.00 6.50
C GLN A 73 -13.68 -9.97 7.55
N VAL A 74 -12.52 -9.37 7.39
CA VAL A 74 -12.02 -8.32 8.30
C VAL A 74 -12.84 -7.05 8.20
N MET A 75 -13.27 -6.68 7.00
CA MET A 75 -14.10 -5.49 6.78
C MET A 75 -15.48 -5.62 7.46
N GLY A 76 -15.99 -6.85 7.65
CA GLY A 76 -17.29 -7.07 8.26
C GLY A 76 -18.43 -6.49 7.39
N GLU A 77 -19.41 -5.84 8.01
CA GLU A 77 -20.60 -5.34 7.31
C GLU A 77 -20.33 -4.33 6.20
N ILE A 78 -19.22 -3.58 6.28
CA ILE A 78 -18.91 -2.56 5.25
C ILE A 78 -18.31 -3.14 3.97
N HIS A 79 -18.03 -4.45 3.91
CA HIS A 79 -17.39 -5.05 2.73
C HIS A 79 -18.19 -4.84 1.42
N HIS A 80 -19.52 -4.72 1.51
CA HIS A 80 -20.39 -4.51 0.35
C HIS A 80 -20.29 -3.08 -0.23
N TRP A 81 -19.71 -2.11 0.51
CA TRP A 81 -19.45 -0.77 -0.02
C TRP A 81 -18.30 -0.73 -1.00
N PHE A 82 -17.41 -1.74 -0.93
CA PHE A 82 -16.18 -1.77 -1.70
C PHE A 82 -16.19 -2.83 -2.80
N ASN A 83 -15.80 -2.43 -4.00
CA ASN A 83 -15.50 -3.36 -5.07
C ASN A 83 -14.01 -3.71 -5.05
N VAL A 84 -13.63 -4.81 -4.39
CA VAL A 84 -12.22 -5.24 -4.25
C VAL A 84 -11.84 -6.18 -5.38
N GLU A 85 -10.82 -5.80 -6.14
CA GLU A 85 -10.16 -6.60 -7.17
C GLU A 85 -8.71 -6.85 -6.78
N ILE A 86 -8.26 -8.11 -6.91
CA ILE A 86 -6.89 -8.53 -6.62
C ILE A 86 -6.24 -9.04 -7.89
N PHE A 87 -5.06 -8.53 -8.19
CA PHE A 87 -4.28 -8.87 -9.37
C PHE A 87 -2.98 -9.56 -8.97
N ASP A 88 -2.54 -10.52 -9.77
CA ASP A 88 -1.26 -11.18 -9.58
C ASP A 88 -0.10 -10.21 -9.84
N VAL A 89 -0.10 -9.61 -11.03
CA VAL A 89 0.91 -8.66 -11.51
C VAL A 89 0.21 -7.58 -12.31
N MET A 90 0.59 -6.32 -12.11
CA MET A 90 0.14 -5.21 -12.94
C MET A 90 1.21 -4.11 -13.01
N GLU A 91 1.06 -3.17 -13.94
CA GLU A 91 1.99 -2.04 -14.03
C GLU A 91 1.86 -1.11 -12.83
N SER A 92 0.66 -0.65 -12.55
CA SER A 92 0.37 0.27 -11.43
C SER A 92 -1.12 0.24 -11.08
N THR A 93 -1.43 0.07 -9.80
CA THR A 93 -2.82 0.12 -9.28
C THR A 93 -3.43 1.50 -9.47
N ASN A 94 -2.65 2.58 -9.30
CA ASN A 94 -3.10 3.95 -9.57
C ASN A 94 -3.45 4.15 -11.05
N SER A 95 -2.56 3.76 -11.97
CA SER A 95 -2.81 3.91 -13.41
C SER A 95 -4.05 3.15 -13.85
N TYR A 96 -4.26 1.94 -13.32
CA TYR A 96 -5.45 1.14 -13.59
C TYR A 96 -6.74 1.87 -13.14
N LEU A 97 -6.78 2.37 -11.91
CA LEU A 97 -7.97 3.06 -11.42
C LEU A 97 -8.13 4.47 -12.00
N MET A 98 -7.06 5.16 -12.40
CA MET A 98 -7.17 6.44 -13.14
C MET A 98 -7.84 6.24 -14.50
N GLU A 99 -7.51 5.17 -15.23
CA GLU A 99 -8.20 4.80 -16.47
C GLU A 99 -9.69 4.51 -16.21
N LYS A 100 -10.00 3.80 -15.12
CA LYS A 100 -11.37 3.46 -14.72
C LYS A 100 -12.16 4.65 -14.18
N ALA A 101 -11.49 5.64 -13.60
CA ALA A 101 -12.15 6.82 -13.04
C ALA A 101 -12.88 7.66 -14.09
N SER A 102 -12.40 7.65 -15.36
CA SER A 102 -13.04 8.31 -16.50
C SER A 102 -14.29 7.60 -17.03
N SER A 103 -14.52 6.37 -16.60
CA SER A 103 -15.70 5.57 -16.96
C SER A 103 -16.66 5.47 -15.77
N ASP A 104 -17.83 4.87 -15.98
CA ASP A 104 -18.83 4.63 -14.92
C ASP A 104 -18.41 3.47 -13.98
N HIS A 105 -17.14 3.46 -13.57
CA HIS A 105 -16.64 2.47 -12.63
C HIS A 105 -17.15 2.75 -11.22
N PRO A 106 -17.50 1.73 -10.42
CA PRO A 106 -18.13 1.94 -9.11
C PRO A 106 -17.31 2.81 -8.17
N HIS A 107 -18.00 3.63 -7.36
CA HIS A 107 -17.42 4.28 -6.19
C HIS A 107 -16.82 3.25 -5.23
N ALA A 108 -15.77 3.62 -4.50
CA ALA A 108 -15.05 2.75 -3.56
C ALA A 108 -14.48 1.47 -4.21
N SER A 109 -14.05 1.56 -5.47
CA SER A 109 -13.32 0.47 -6.13
C SER A 109 -11.88 0.41 -5.65
N VAL A 110 -11.44 -0.79 -5.28
CA VAL A 110 -10.10 -1.10 -4.79
C VAL A 110 -9.40 -2.02 -5.78
N ALA A 111 -8.23 -1.61 -6.25
CA ALA A 111 -7.30 -2.47 -6.99
C ALA A 111 -6.08 -2.76 -6.11
N ALA A 112 -5.88 -4.01 -5.74
CA ALA A 112 -4.70 -4.47 -5.01
C ALA A 112 -3.90 -5.45 -5.88
N THR A 113 -2.57 -5.48 -5.72
CA THR A 113 -1.73 -6.38 -6.50
C THR A 113 -0.60 -6.95 -5.68
N HIS A 114 -0.17 -8.17 -6.03
CA HIS A 114 1.00 -8.78 -5.41
C HIS A 114 2.31 -8.17 -5.93
N ILE A 115 2.35 -7.74 -7.20
CA ILE A 115 3.55 -7.15 -7.83
C ILE A 115 3.12 -5.96 -8.70
N GLN A 116 3.79 -4.82 -8.51
CA GLN A 116 3.76 -3.71 -9.47
C GLN A 116 5.06 -3.66 -10.26
N THR A 117 4.97 -3.70 -11.60
CA THR A 117 6.16 -3.61 -12.47
C THR A 117 6.58 -2.17 -12.77
N LYS A 118 5.66 -1.21 -12.61
CA LYS A 118 5.88 0.23 -12.80
C LYS A 118 5.22 1.04 -11.67
N GLY A 119 5.48 0.63 -10.42
CA GLY A 119 4.99 1.35 -9.25
C GLY A 119 5.46 2.80 -9.25
N ARG A 120 4.55 3.74 -8.94
CA ARG A 120 4.81 5.18 -9.01
C ARG A 120 4.76 5.85 -7.64
N GLY A 121 5.64 6.82 -7.45
CA GLY A 121 5.61 7.78 -6.38
C GLY A 121 5.48 9.22 -6.92
N ARG A 122 5.47 10.20 -6.03
CA ARG A 122 5.42 11.62 -6.41
C ARG A 122 6.71 12.05 -7.14
N ARG A 123 6.59 13.07 -7.99
CA ARG A 123 7.72 13.69 -8.71
C ARG A 123 8.52 12.69 -9.54
N GLY A 124 7.86 11.72 -10.17
CA GLY A 124 8.49 10.74 -11.05
C GLY A 124 9.31 9.64 -10.35
N ARG A 125 9.29 9.56 -9.02
CA ARG A 125 9.94 8.46 -8.29
C ARG A 125 9.21 7.14 -8.54
N SER A 126 9.94 6.04 -8.45
CA SER A 126 9.38 4.70 -8.48
C SER A 126 8.98 4.23 -7.07
N TRP A 127 7.98 3.35 -7.00
CA TRP A 127 7.68 2.54 -5.82
C TRP A 127 8.12 1.11 -6.09
N GLN A 128 9.03 0.60 -5.25
CA GLN A 128 9.49 -0.79 -5.33
C GLN A 128 8.43 -1.72 -4.76
N SER A 129 8.07 -2.77 -5.50
CA SER A 129 7.03 -3.71 -5.10
C SER A 129 7.40 -5.11 -5.57
N ALA A 130 8.08 -5.87 -4.70
CA ALA A 130 8.36 -7.27 -4.91
C ALA A 130 7.33 -8.14 -4.17
N LEU A 131 7.19 -9.39 -4.60
CA LEU A 131 6.22 -10.32 -4.05
C LEU A 131 6.49 -10.61 -2.57
N GLY A 132 5.49 -10.37 -1.73
CA GLY A 132 5.58 -10.55 -0.27
C GLY A 132 6.32 -9.43 0.47
N GLU A 133 6.94 -8.47 -0.24
CA GLU A 133 7.70 -7.40 0.38
C GLU A 133 6.89 -6.12 0.63
N SER A 134 5.82 -5.91 -0.12
CA SER A 134 4.96 -4.73 0.04
C SER A 134 3.48 -5.02 -0.19
N LEU A 135 2.64 -4.31 0.54
CA LEU A 135 1.21 -4.21 0.28
C LEU A 135 0.98 -2.97 -0.57
N THR A 136 0.55 -3.18 -1.82
CA THR A 136 0.28 -2.10 -2.77
C THR A 136 -1.14 -2.19 -3.29
N PHE A 137 -1.88 -1.11 -3.10
CA PHE A 137 -3.25 -0.99 -3.58
C PHE A 137 -3.61 0.46 -3.85
N SER A 138 -4.69 0.67 -4.58
CA SER A 138 -5.30 1.97 -4.80
C SER A 138 -6.80 1.89 -4.57
N LEU A 139 -7.37 3.00 -4.10
CA LEU A 139 -8.80 3.18 -3.87
C LEU A 139 -9.30 4.33 -4.77
N LEU A 140 -10.32 4.07 -5.58
CA LEU A 140 -11.08 5.10 -6.29
C LEU A 140 -12.19 5.61 -5.37
N TRP A 141 -12.14 6.90 -5.02
CA TRP A 141 -13.15 7.54 -4.18
C TRP A 141 -13.72 8.77 -4.88
N ARG A 142 -15.05 8.87 -4.92
CA ARG A 142 -15.75 10.00 -5.56
C ARG A 142 -16.22 10.97 -4.49
N PHE A 143 -15.96 12.27 -4.74
CA PHE A 143 -16.37 13.37 -3.89
C PHE A 143 -17.37 14.25 -4.64
N ASN A 144 -18.32 14.84 -3.90
CA ASN A 144 -19.33 15.74 -4.48
C ASN A 144 -18.82 17.17 -4.72
N GLY A 145 -17.55 17.46 -4.40
CA GLY A 145 -16.91 18.75 -4.60
C GLY A 145 -15.80 18.72 -5.64
N GLY A 146 -15.46 19.89 -6.20
CA GLY A 146 -14.38 20.05 -7.16
C GLY A 146 -12.98 19.74 -6.56
N ALA A 147 -12.00 19.53 -7.43
CA ALA A 147 -10.65 19.15 -7.05
C ALA A 147 -10.00 20.10 -6.03
N ALA A 148 -10.32 21.40 -6.08
CA ALA A 148 -9.83 22.40 -5.12
C ALA A 148 -10.26 22.09 -3.66
N THR A 149 -11.40 21.43 -3.47
CA THR A 149 -11.91 21.07 -2.13
C THR A 149 -11.22 19.85 -1.50
N LEU A 150 -10.32 19.21 -2.22
CA LEU A 150 -9.60 18.00 -1.80
C LEU A 150 -8.20 18.30 -1.23
N SER A 151 -7.92 19.59 -0.96
CA SER A 151 -6.71 19.97 -0.23
C SER A 151 -6.64 19.26 1.13
N GLY A 152 -5.46 18.77 1.51
CA GLY A 152 -5.28 18.00 2.75
C GLY A 152 -5.72 16.53 2.68
N LEU A 153 -6.28 16.03 1.57
CA LEU A 153 -6.73 14.63 1.46
C LEU A 153 -5.60 13.63 1.73
N SER A 154 -4.38 13.90 1.26
CA SER A 154 -3.22 13.03 1.53
C SER A 154 -2.89 12.96 3.02
N LEU A 155 -3.07 14.06 3.75
CA LEU A 155 -2.87 14.10 5.20
C LEU A 155 -3.95 13.30 5.92
N ALA A 156 -5.21 13.45 5.50
CA ALA A 156 -6.32 12.66 6.02
C ALA A 156 -6.09 11.14 5.84
N VAL A 157 -5.65 10.71 4.65
CA VAL A 157 -5.28 9.31 4.39
C VAL A 157 -4.14 8.86 5.31
N GLY A 158 -3.17 9.75 5.59
CA GLY A 158 -2.11 9.48 6.57
C GLY A 158 -2.67 9.16 7.96
N VAL A 159 -3.68 9.89 8.43
CA VAL A 159 -4.38 9.61 9.71
C VAL A 159 -5.01 8.22 9.68
N ALA A 160 -5.70 7.84 8.60
CA ALA A 160 -6.27 6.49 8.48
C ALA A 160 -5.19 5.39 8.60
N LEU A 161 -4.02 5.59 7.97
CA LEU A 161 -2.91 4.63 8.11
C LEU A 161 -2.38 4.55 9.55
N ILE A 162 -2.21 5.67 10.24
CA ILE A 162 -1.79 5.68 11.65
C ILE A 162 -2.79 4.92 12.52
N ARG A 163 -4.11 5.18 12.38
CA ARG A 163 -5.16 4.46 13.09
C ARG A 163 -5.06 2.95 12.87
N SER A 164 -4.89 2.53 11.61
CA SER A 164 -4.71 1.12 11.26
C SER A 164 -3.43 0.54 11.89
N PHE A 165 -2.29 1.20 11.77
CA PHE A 165 -1.03 0.71 12.31
C PHE A 165 -1.06 0.55 13.83
N HIS A 166 -1.71 1.47 14.55
CA HIS A 166 -1.89 1.35 15.99
C HIS A 166 -2.67 0.09 16.40
N ARG A 167 -3.68 -0.32 15.61
CA ARG A 167 -4.43 -1.57 15.87
C ARG A 167 -3.57 -2.82 15.73
N PHE A 168 -2.50 -2.75 14.95
CA PHE A 168 -1.49 -3.82 14.80
C PHE A 168 -0.25 -3.61 15.70
N GLY A 169 -0.35 -2.74 16.70
CA GLY A 169 0.73 -2.52 17.67
C GLY A 169 1.92 -1.69 17.15
N VAL A 170 1.82 -1.10 15.96
CA VAL A 170 2.86 -0.22 15.40
C VAL A 170 2.62 1.22 15.88
N ILE A 171 2.94 1.49 17.15
CA ILE A 171 2.60 2.75 17.83
C ILE A 171 3.56 3.90 17.48
N GLY A 172 4.79 3.61 17.07
CA GLY A 172 5.81 4.63 16.76
C GLY A 172 5.72 5.26 15.36
N ALA A 173 4.70 4.93 14.59
CA ALA A 173 4.52 5.49 13.25
C ALA A 173 4.13 6.97 13.31
N GLN A 174 4.76 7.79 12.48
CA GLN A 174 4.59 9.24 12.41
C GLN A 174 4.37 9.73 10.98
N LEU A 175 3.81 10.92 10.84
CA LEU A 175 3.45 11.51 9.55
C LEU A 175 4.45 12.57 9.11
N LYS A 176 5.00 12.40 7.90
CA LYS A 176 5.81 13.41 7.23
C LYS A 176 5.01 14.07 6.12
N TRP A 177 4.86 15.38 6.24
CA TRP A 177 4.25 16.17 5.17
C TRP A 177 5.02 15.99 3.84
N PRO A 178 4.33 15.84 2.71
CA PRO A 178 2.87 15.84 2.58
C PRO A 178 2.24 14.44 2.51
N ASN A 179 2.99 13.31 2.50
CA ASN A 179 2.43 12.06 2.05
C ASN A 179 3.16 10.78 2.50
N ASP A 180 4.07 10.87 3.45
CA ASP A 180 4.84 9.72 3.90
C ASP A 180 4.49 9.34 5.35
N VAL A 181 4.51 8.05 5.64
CA VAL A 181 4.53 7.52 7.00
C VAL A 181 5.93 7.06 7.31
N LEU A 182 6.48 7.58 8.39
CA LEU A 182 7.82 7.25 8.87
C LEU A 182 7.73 6.53 10.22
N ILE A 183 8.81 5.84 10.56
CA ILE A 183 9.04 5.35 11.91
C ILE A 183 10.50 5.61 12.29
N GLN A 184 10.75 5.90 13.56
CA GLN A 184 12.09 6.07 14.07
C GLN A 184 12.73 4.71 14.33
N ASP A 185 13.89 4.49 13.73
CA ASP A 185 14.72 3.30 13.95
C ASP A 185 16.18 3.74 14.11
N GLN A 186 16.81 3.38 15.23
CA GLN A 186 18.20 3.70 15.57
C GLN A 186 18.57 5.20 15.35
N ASN A 187 17.77 6.11 15.88
CA ASN A 187 17.92 7.57 15.74
C ASN A 187 17.76 8.14 14.31
N GLN A 188 17.24 7.36 13.37
CA GLN A 188 16.92 7.81 12.01
C GLN A 188 15.46 7.55 11.69
N TYR A 189 14.80 8.52 11.07
CA TYR A 189 13.47 8.31 10.50
C TYR A 189 13.56 7.57 9.18
N LYS A 190 12.86 6.43 9.10
CA LYS A 190 12.81 5.56 7.92
C LYS A 190 11.39 5.49 7.39
N LYS A 191 11.24 5.45 6.08
CA LYS A 191 9.94 5.38 5.41
C LYS A 191 9.34 3.98 5.56
N LEU A 192 8.13 3.92 6.10
CA LEU A 192 7.32 2.72 6.26
C LEU A 192 6.25 2.61 5.17
N ALA A 193 5.60 3.75 4.84
CA ALA A 193 4.55 3.79 3.82
C ALA A 193 4.57 5.11 3.06
N GLY A 194 3.95 5.11 1.87
CA GLY A 194 3.79 6.29 1.04
C GLY A 194 2.40 6.34 0.41
N ILE A 195 1.89 7.57 0.24
CA ILE A 195 0.58 7.87 -0.32
C ILE A 195 0.77 8.64 -1.63
N LEU A 196 0.05 8.24 -2.68
CA LEU A 196 0.02 8.93 -3.96
C LEU A 196 -1.43 9.20 -4.36
N ILE A 197 -1.86 10.45 -4.31
CA ILE A 197 -3.20 10.85 -4.74
C ILE A 197 -3.12 11.47 -6.12
N GLU A 198 -3.95 10.97 -7.02
CA GLU A 198 -4.19 11.52 -8.34
C GLU A 198 -5.67 11.87 -8.47
N LEU A 199 -5.95 13.05 -9.01
CA LEU A 199 -7.31 13.59 -9.12
C LEU A 199 -7.75 13.61 -10.57
N GLN A 200 -9.03 13.34 -10.78
CA GLN A 200 -9.71 13.47 -12.06
C GLN A 200 -11.10 14.07 -11.84
N GLY A 201 -11.49 15.00 -12.66
CA GLY A 201 -12.77 15.69 -12.59
C GLY A 201 -12.64 17.19 -12.86
N ASP A 202 -13.75 17.88 -12.80
CA ASP A 202 -13.81 19.31 -13.03
C ASP A 202 -13.45 20.13 -11.79
N MET A 203 -13.08 21.40 -11.99
CA MET A 203 -12.72 22.31 -10.89
C MET A 203 -13.89 22.55 -9.92
N GLU A 204 -15.13 22.54 -10.40
CA GLU A 204 -16.35 22.86 -9.64
C GLU A 204 -17.35 21.69 -9.55
N GLY A 205 -17.14 20.61 -10.33
CA GLY A 205 -18.03 19.44 -10.40
C GLY A 205 -17.66 18.33 -9.44
N GLN A 206 -18.16 17.13 -9.73
CA GLN A 206 -17.75 15.90 -9.05
C GLN A 206 -16.28 15.59 -9.34
N SER A 207 -15.53 15.25 -8.32
CA SER A 207 -14.14 14.83 -8.46
C SER A 207 -13.93 13.38 -8.01
N SER A 208 -13.10 12.68 -8.75
CA SER A 208 -12.61 11.36 -8.40
C SER A 208 -11.18 11.47 -7.90
N ALA A 209 -10.90 10.88 -6.74
CA ALA A 209 -9.54 10.71 -6.25
C ALA A 209 -9.14 9.24 -6.35
N VAL A 210 -8.01 8.97 -6.97
CA VAL A 210 -7.33 7.67 -6.90
C VAL A 210 -6.27 7.78 -5.84
N ILE A 211 -6.48 7.07 -4.74
CA ILE A 211 -5.67 7.08 -3.53
C ILE A 211 -4.78 5.84 -3.55
N GLY A 212 -3.54 5.97 -4.03
CA GLY A 212 -2.54 4.92 -4.02
C GLY A 212 -1.82 4.85 -2.69
N ILE A 213 -1.68 3.66 -2.16
CA ILE A 213 -1.01 3.37 -0.91
C ILE A 213 -0.02 2.23 -1.13
N GLY A 214 1.24 2.48 -0.74
CA GLY A 214 2.29 1.48 -0.68
C GLY A 214 2.81 1.36 0.73
N ILE A 215 2.87 0.14 1.27
CA ILE A 215 3.33 -0.16 2.62
C ILE A 215 4.41 -1.23 2.52
N ASN A 216 5.56 -0.98 3.13
CA ASN A 216 6.62 -1.98 3.22
C ASN A 216 6.23 -3.03 4.27
N LEU A 217 6.08 -4.29 3.86
CA LEU A 217 5.76 -5.41 4.74
C LEU A 217 7.01 -6.06 5.30
N LYS A 218 7.94 -6.47 4.40
CA LYS A 218 9.18 -7.15 4.72
C LYS A 218 10.19 -6.95 3.60
N LEU A 219 11.08 -6.00 3.74
CA LEU A 219 12.05 -5.66 2.71
C LEU A 219 13.27 -6.57 2.74
N SER A 220 13.61 -7.17 1.61
CA SER A 220 14.89 -7.86 1.44
C SER A 220 16.06 -6.87 1.38
N LYS A 221 17.28 -7.34 1.68
CA LYS A 221 18.50 -6.54 1.50
C LYS A 221 18.65 -6.02 0.07
N LYS A 222 18.23 -6.82 -0.92
CA LYS A 222 18.23 -6.44 -2.33
C LYS A 222 17.27 -5.28 -2.59
N SER A 223 16.04 -5.34 -2.10
CA SER A 223 15.06 -4.25 -2.27
C SER A 223 15.52 -2.98 -1.57
N LEU A 224 16.06 -3.09 -0.35
CA LEU A 224 16.63 -1.95 0.37
C LEU A 224 17.74 -1.26 -0.40
N SER A 225 18.60 -2.00 -1.13
CA SER A 225 19.69 -1.39 -1.93
C SER A 225 19.21 -0.63 -3.17
N HIS A 226 17.96 -0.83 -3.60
CA HIS A 226 17.36 -0.11 -4.73
C HIS A 226 16.48 1.07 -4.31
N ILE A 227 16.27 1.28 -3.01
CA ILE A 227 15.50 2.40 -2.47
C ILE A 227 16.48 3.54 -2.15
N ASP A 228 16.28 4.69 -2.78
CA ASP A 228 17.14 5.88 -2.71
C ASP A 228 16.98 6.72 -1.43
N GLN A 229 16.23 6.24 -0.46
CA GLN A 229 15.97 6.91 0.82
C GLN A 229 15.95 5.90 1.98
N PRO A 230 16.16 6.34 3.23
CA PRO A 230 16.02 5.46 4.38
C PRO A 230 14.62 4.85 4.43
N ALA A 231 14.56 3.50 4.41
CA ALA A 231 13.32 2.74 4.45
C ALA A 231 13.37 1.65 5.52
N THR A 232 12.21 1.28 6.02
CA THR A 232 11.98 0.16 6.93
C THR A 232 10.68 -0.55 6.56
N ASP A 233 10.34 -1.61 7.26
CA ASP A 233 9.17 -2.43 7.00
C ASP A 233 8.44 -2.82 8.29
N LEU A 234 7.22 -3.30 8.15
CA LEU A 234 6.38 -3.69 9.30
C LEU A 234 6.98 -4.83 10.10
N THR A 235 7.60 -5.82 9.44
CA THR A 235 8.23 -6.96 10.14
C THR A 235 9.35 -6.52 11.08
N SER A 236 10.08 -5.46 10.70
CA SER A 236 11.19 -4.93 11.51
C SER A 236 10.73 -4.10 12.71
N VAL A 237 9.50 -3.59 12.70
CA VAL A 237 9.00 -2.63 13.71
C VAL A 237 7.78 -3.12 14.50
N SER A 238 7.18 -4.23 14.12
CA SER A 238 6.08 -4.88 14.85
C SER A 238 6.59 -6.03 15.70
N VAL A 239 5.90 -6.28 16.81
CA VAL A 239 6.20 -7.42 17.71
C VAL A 239 5.65 -8.72 17.12
N GLU A 240 4.50 -8.66 16.45
CA GLU A 240 3.81 -9.80 15.85
C GLU A 240 3.85 -9.73 14.33
N GLU A 241 3.77 -10.89 13.68
CA GLU A 241 3.66 -10.95 12.22
C GLU A 241 2.31 -10.39 11.77
N ILE A 242 2.33 -9.41 10.87
CA ILE A 242 1.13 -8.76 10.36
C ILE A 242 0.67 -9.46 9.09
N ASN A 243 -0.55 -10.00 9.12
CA ASN A 243 -1.18 -10.58 7.94
C ASN A 243 -1.63 -9.48 6.97
N PRO A 244 -1.15 -9.46 5.71
CA PRO A 244 -1.49 -8.41 4.75
C PRO A 244 -2.98 -8.35 4.39
N ASN A 245 -3.73 -9.44 4.51
CA ASN A 245 -5.18 -9.45 4.30
C ASN A 245 -5.90 -8.72 5.44
N GLU A 246 -5.47 -8.96 6.67
CA GLU A 246 -6.03 -8.30 7.85
C GLU A 246 -5.70 -6.81 7.83
N LEU A 247 -4.45 -6.48 7.51
CA LEU A 247 -4.01 -5.10 7.38
C LEU A 247 -4.81 -4.35 6.32
N LEU A 248 -4.95 -4.91 5.11
CA LEU A 248 -5.72 -4.26 4.04
C LEU A 248 -7.19 -4.09 4.42
N GLY A 249 -7.82 -5.12 4.99
CA GLY A 249 -9.20 -5.05 5.44
C GLY A 249 -9.41 -3.95 6.50
N GLN A 250 -8.48 -3.83 7.46
CA GLN A 250 -8.54 -2.79 8.49
C GLN A 250 -8.29 -1.39 7.92
N ILE A 251 -7.31 -1.24 7.02
CA ILE A 251 -7.06 0.05 6.35
C ILE A 251 -8.28 0.51 5.57
N LEU A 252 -8.98 -0.37 4.86
CA LEU A 252 -10.21 -0.01 4.14
C LEU A 252 -11.32 0.45 5.08
N LYS A 253 -11.43 -0.11 6.30
CA LYS A 253 -12.35 0.38 7.34
C LYS A 253 -11.98 1.78 7.81
N ASP A 254 -10.73 1.99 8.18
CA ASP A 254 -10.27 3.30 8.68
C ASP A 254 -10.29 4.37 7.58
N LEU A 255 -10.06 3.98 6.29
CA LEU A 255 -10.26 4.86 5.14
C LEU A 255 -11.73 5.25 4.95
N ALA A 256 -12.67 4.31 5.08
CA ALA A 256 -14.11 4.63 4.97
C ALA A 256 -14.53 5.67 6.02
N ASP A 257 -14.09 5.50 7.27
CA ASP A 257 -14.35 6.44 8.36
C ASP A 257 -13.74 7.82 8.09
N VAL A 258 -12.44 7.87 7.81
CA VAL A 258 -11.71 9.13 7.58
C VAL A 258 -12.20 9.86 6.32
N LEU A 259 -12.48 9.15 5.22
CA LEU A 259 -12.98 9.77 4.00
C LEU A 259 -14.43 10.26 4.16
N GLY A 260 -15.24 9.59 4.97
CA GLY A 260 -16.56 10.06 5.39
C GLY A 260 -16.47 11.38 6.18
N GLN A 261 -15.57 11.45 7.18
CA GLN A 261 -15.29 12.68 7.93
C GLN A 261 -14.76 13.80 7.02
N PHE A 262 -13.81 13.48 6.15
CA PHE A 262 -13.24 14.43 5.21
C PHE A 262 -14.29 14.96 4.22
N ASN A 263 -15.21 14.14 3.77
CA ASN A 263 -16.28 14.57 2.85
C ASN A 263 -17.17 15.65 3.50
N THR A 264 -17.44 15.52 4.79
CA THR A 264 -18.33 16.42 5.55
C THR A 264 -17.59 17.67 6.05
N SER A 265 -16.42 17.50 6.66
CA SER A 265 -15.72 18.54 7.44
C SER A 265 -14.34 18.89 6.89
N LYS A 266 -13.94 18.31 5.75
CA LYS A 266 -12.63 18.49 5.13
C LYS A 266 -11.50 18.09 6.08
N PHE A 267 -10.27 18.50 5.77
CA PHE A 267 -9.11 18.17 6.60
C PHE A 267 -9.16 18.84 7.98
N SER A 268 -9.89 19.92 8.14
CA SER A 268 -9.97 20.67 9.40
C SER A 268 -10.37 19.80 10.61
N SER A 269 -11.25 18.81 10.42
CA SER A 269 -11.67 17.87 11.48
C SER A 269 -10.60 16.84 11.87
N LEU A 270 -9.61 16.62 11.05
CA LEU A 270 -8.52 15.65 11.23
C LEU A 270 -7.18 16.32 11.54
N LYS A 271 -7.14 17.65 11.47
CA LYS A 271 -5.90 18.43 11.62
C LYS A 271 -5.19 18.17 12.94
N GLU A 272 -5.91 18.26 14.06
CA GLU A 272 -5.32 18.11 15.39
C GLU A 272 -4.74 16.69 15.58
N GLU A 273 -5.46 15.68 15.11
CA GLU A 273 -4.96 14.30 15.13
C GLU A 273 -3.72 14.16 14.26
N TRP A 274 -3.71 14.72 13.04
CA TRP A 274 -2.54 14.71 12.16
C TRP A 274 -1.33 15.39 12.81
N MET A 275 -1.55 16.55 13.48
CA MET A 275 -0.51 17.31 14.18
C MET A 275 0.13 16.51 15.32
N THR A 276 -0.64 15.66 16.01
CA THR A 276 -0.12 14.77 17.06
C THR A 276 0.96 13.82 16.53
N TYR A 277 0.88 13.44 15.25
CA TYR A 277 1.82 12.52 14.61
C TYR A 277 2.84 13.20 13.71
N HIS A 278 2.84 14.55 13.62
CA HIS A 278 3.76 15.27 12.75
C HIS A 278 5.22 15.12 13.20
N VAL A 279 6.01 14.40 12.39
CA VAL A 279 7.39 13.99 12.74
C VAL A 279 8.35 15.17 12.94
N TYR A 280 8.16 16.28 12.23
CA TYR A 280 9.07 17.44 12.24
C TYR A 280 8.47 18.69 12.90
N GLN A 281 7.44 18.53 13.74
CA GLN A 281 6.86 19.64 14.49
C GLN A 281 7.93 20.35 15.32
N HIS A 282 8.03 21.67 15.19
CA HIS A 282 9.03 22.52 15.83
C HIS A 282 10.49 22.15 15.53
N GLN A 283 10.75 21.58 14.36
CA GLN A 283 12.11 21.31 13.87
C GLN A 283 12.41 22.15 12.62
N THR A 284 13.67 22.50 12.45
CA THR A 284 14.12 23.16 11.21
C THR A 284 14.04 22.18 10.05
N VAL A 285 13.30 22.55 9.01
CA VAL A 285 13.13 21.76 7.80
C VAL A 285 13.51 22.56 6.58
N THR A 286 13.97 21.87 5.53
CA THR A 286 14.19 22.46 4.21
C THR A 286 13.18 21.87 3.23
N LEU A 287 12.30 22.70 2.70
CA LEU A 287 11.31 22.35 1.70
C LEU A 287 11.84 22.68 0.30
N SER A 288 12.00 21.67 -0.56
CA SER A 288 12.30 21.84 -1.97
C SER A 288 11.03 22.09 -2.78
N LEU A 289 10.94 23.21 -3.45
CA LEU A 289 9.81 23.60 -4.29
C LEU A 289 9.90 22.96 -5.69
N GLY A 290 8.79 22.98 -6.44
CA GLY A 290 8.72 22.40 -7.79
C GLY A 290 9.52 23.20 -8.83
N ASP A 291 9.84 24.46 -8.58
CA ASP A 291 10.63 25.34 -9.42
C ASP A 291 12.15 25.31 -9.12
N GLY A 292 12.58 24.38 -8.25
CA GLY A 292 13.99 24.19 -7.86
C GLY A 292 14.45 25.06 -6.69
N ARG A 293 13.64 26.01 -6.22
CA ARG A 293 13.96 26.79 -5.01
C ARG A 293 13.79 25.93 -3.75
N SER A 294 14.44 26.35 -2.67
CA SER A 294 14.29 25.76 -1.35
C SER A 294 13.94 26.83 -0.32
N VAL A 295 13.08 26.47 0.63
CA VAL A 295 12.73 27.29 1.79
C VAL A 295 13.13 26.53 3.04
N THR A 296 13.91 27.17 3.92
CA THR A 296 14.35 26.60 5.19
C THR A 296 13.78 27.44 6.33
N GLY A 297 13.22 26.77 7.34
CA GLY A 297 12.69 27.43 8.52
C GLY A 297 12.09 26.41 9.51
N LEU A 298 11.49 26.89 10.57
CA LEU A 298 10.90 26.10 11.64
C LEU A 298 9.50 25.61 11.21
N ALA A 299 9.26 24.31 11.22
CA ALA A 299 7.95 23.75 10.91
C ALA A 299 6.97 24.04 12.06
N GLN A 300 5.93 24.83 11.77
CA GLN A 300 4.87 25.24 12.72
C GLN A 300 3.59 24.40 12.59
N GLY A 301 3.64 23.34 11.79
CA GLY A 301 2.50 22.48 11.52
C GLY A 301 1.85 22.77 10.18
N VAL A 302 0.52 22.59 10.10
CA VAL A 302 -0.24 22.74 8.85
C VAL A 302 -1.44 23.67 9.02
N THR A 303 -1.85 24.32 7.94
CA THR A 303 -3.09 25.12 7.89
C THR A 303 -4.32 24.23 7.97
N GLN A 304 -5.52 24.83 8.01
CA GLN A 304 -6.80 24.10 7.95
C GLN A 304 -6.99 23.31 6.65
N ASP A 305 -6.32 23.74 5.57
CA ASP A 305 -6.33 23.07 4.26
C ASP A 305 -5.13 22.15 4.05
N GLY A 306 -4.29 21.92 5.08
CA GLY A 306 -3.17 21.00 5.04
C GLY A 306 -1.91 21.53 4.36
N ALA A 307 -1.76 22.84 4.15
CA ALA A 307 -0.50 23.43 3.70
C ALA A 307 0.51 23.49 4.87
N LEU A 308 1.78 23.11 4.61
CA LEU A 308 2.84 23.19 5.62
C LEU A 308 3.16 24.66 5.95
N MET A 309 3.19 24.99 7.23
CA MET A 309 3.60 26.31 7.73
C MET A 309 5.06 26.26 8.15
N ILE A 310 5.87 27.17 7.59
CA ILE A 310 7.30 27.32 7.89
C ILE A 310 7.54 28.79 8.29
N GLU A 311 8.16 29.01 9.42
CA GLU A 311 8.59 30.30 9.94
C GLU A 311 10.10 30.49 9.82
#